data_575daec683761bc62e9e004b4629afc6
#
_entry.id   575daec683761bc62e9e004b4629afc6
#
_cell.length_a   1.000
_cell.length_b   1.000
_cell.length_c   1.000
_cell.angle_alpha   90.00
_cell.angle_beta   90.00
_cell.angle_gamma   90.00
#
_symmetry.space_group_name_H-M   'P 1'
#
loop_
_entity.id
_entity.type
_entity.pdbx_description
1 polymer ?
#
loop_
_entity_poly.entity_id
_entity_poly.type
_entity_poly.pdbx_seq_one_letter_code
_entity_poly.pdbx_strand_id
1 'polypeptide(L)'
;MRFTTALAALTLAAPIPAQAAEPALEFSFEETVTLDADVPVGATSLGTRNIVPITGGTFEGPGIRGTIIGGGWDWQLRRADGCLQIKADYMLRTDDGTVINVVNTGVSCRAKDPTAVVRTHPVFEAPQGKYDWLSQGCFIGTLDPANLLGGKRAVRIRFYRIT
;
A
#
# COMPACT_ATOMS: atom_id res chain seq x y z
N MET A 1 51.93 -58.07 -21.43
CA MET A 1 51.16 -56.88 -21.69
C MET A 1 50.10 -56.76 -20.58
N ARG A 2 50.23 -55.81 -19.64
CA ARG A 2 49.27 -55.56 -18.56
C ARG A 2 48.46 -54.33 -18.96
N PHE A 3 47.16 -54.47 -19.17
CA PHE A 3 46.24 -53.36 -19.43
C PHE A 3 45.74 -52.83 -18.08
N THR A 4 46.09 -51.58 -17.79
CA THR A 4 45.56 -50.86 -16.63
C THR A 4 44.31 -50.07 -17.05
N THR A 5 43.17 -50.51 -16.59
CA THR A 5 41.87 -49.80 -16.82
C THR A 5 41.73 -48.67 -15.81
N ALA A 6 41.80 -47.41 -16.25
CA ALA A 6 41.52 -46.24 -15.41
C ALA A 6 40.00 -46.02 -15.29
N LEU A 7 39.47 -46.11 -14.07
CA LEU A 7 38.10 -45.80 -13.73
C LEU A 7 37.97 -44.29 -13.50
N ALA A 8 37.30 -43.58 -14.40
CA ALA A 8 36.98 -42.18 -14.23
C ALA A 8 35.74 -42.05 -13.33
N ALA A 9 35.91 -41.46 -12.16
CA ALA A 9 34.82 -41.13 -11.25
C ALA A 9 34.11 -39.84 -11.71
N LEU A 10 32.87 -39.98 -12.14
CA LEU A 10 31.98 -38.88 -12.51
C LEU A 10 31.34 -38.32 -11.22
N THR A 11 31.80 -37.17 -10.71
CA THR A 11 31.17 -36.48 -9.58
C THR A 11 29.95 -35.72 -10.05
N LEU A 12 28.74 -36.19 -9.71
CA LEU A 12 27.50 -35.42 -9.88
C LEU A 12 27.47 -34.30 -8.84
N ALA A 13 27.61 -33.06 -9.29
CA ALA A 13 27.33 -31.90 -8.45
C ALA A 13 25.80 -31.80 -8.21
N ALA A 14 25.37 -31.95 -6.95
CA ALA A 14 23.97 -31.73 -6.59
C ALA A 14 23.62 -30.23 -6.80
N PRO A 15 22.45 -29.88 -7.36
CA PRO A 15 22.04 -28.49 -7.49
C PRO A 15 21.84 -27.89 -6.09
N ILE A 16 22.54 -26.78 -5.81
CA ILE A 16 22.33 -25.98 -4.61
C ILE A 16 20.95 -25.36 -4.73
N PRO A 17 20.00 -25.57 -3.74
CA PRO A 17 18.71 -24.91 -3.79
C PRO A 17 18.91 -23.38 -3.83
N ALA A 18 18.31 -22.71 -4.83
CA ALA A 18 18.29 -21.25 -4.88
C ALA A 18 17.56 -20.74 -3.63
N GLN A 19 18.30 -20.08 -2.73
CA GLN A 19 17.71 -19.42 -1.59
C GLN A 19 16.92 -18.21 -2.08
N ALA A 20 15.63 -18.12 -1.69
CA ALA A 20 14.82 -16.96 -2.03
C ALA A 20 15.48 -15.70 -1.43
N ALA A 21 15.60 -14.65 -2.25
CA ALA A 21 16.12 -13.37 -1.78
C ALA A 21 15.23 -12.82 -0.66
N GLU A 22 15.83 -12.16 0.33
CA GLU A 22 15.07 -11.44 1.34
C GLU A 22 14.29 -10.30 0.69
N PRO A 23 13.01 -10.07 1.09
CA PRO A 23 12.22 -8.97 0.53
C PRO A 23 12.85 -7.62 0.83
N ALA A 24 12.92 -6.75 -0.17
CA ALA A 24 13.34 -5.37 -0.03
C ALA A 24 12.18 -4.41 -0.30
N LEU A 25 12.32 -3.14 0.08
CA LEU A 25 11.33 -2.11 -0.15
C LEU A 25 11.86 -1.07 -1.13
N GLU A 26 11.12 -0.87 -2.22
CA GLU A 26 11.40 0.16 -3.22
C GLU A 26 10.30 1.23 -3.17
N PHE A 27 10.71 2.51 -3.01
CA PHE A 27 9.76 3.64 -3.02
C PHE A 27 9.07 3.74 -4.38
N SER A 28 7.74 3.77 -4.37
CA SER A 28 6.92 3.85 -5.58
C SER A 28 6.36 5.25 -5.80
N PHE A 29 5.61 5.79 -4.85
CA PHE A 29 5.10 7.17 -4.91
C PHE A 29 4.55 7.60 -3.55
N GLU A 30 4.35 8.91 -3.41
CA GLU A 30 3.72 9.55 -2.25
C GLU A 30 2.40 10.21 -2.65
N GLU A 31 1.42 10.13 -1.78
CA GLU A 31 0.13 10.81 -1.91
C GLU A 31 -0.05 11.83 -0.80
N THR A 32 -0.69 12.95 -1.15
CA THR A 32 -1.34 13.84 -0.20
C THR A 32 -2.84 13.80 -0.45
N VAL A 33 -3.57 13.13 0.42
CA VAL A 33 -5.01 12.90 0.32
C VAL A 33 -5.75 13.94 1.13
N THR A 34 -6.64 14.72 0.51
CA THR A 34 -7.47 15.71 1.20
C THR A 34 -8.78 15.09 1.67
N LEU A 35 -9.18 15.47 2.88
CA LEU A 35 -10.31 14.88 3.59
C LEU A 35 -11.33 15.95 3.97
N ASP A 36 -12.61 15.57 4.02
CA ASP A 36 -13.69 16.39 4.55
C ASP A 36 -14.04 16.03 6.00
N ALA A 37 -15.07 16.67 6.53
CA ALA A 37 -15.59 16.38 7.85
C ALA A 37 -16.07 14.92 7.97
N ASP A 38 -15.85 14.34 9.14
CA ASP A 38 -16.27 12.97 9.42
C ASP A 38 -17.79 12.82 9.35
N VAL A 39 -18.26 11.71 8.82
CA VAL A 39 -19.66 11.28 8.82
C VAL A 39 -19.81 10.15 9.85
N PRO A 40 -20.27 10.46 11.08
CA PRO A 40 -20.40 9.45 12.11
C PRO A 40 -21.61 8.54 11.84
N VAL A 41 -21.38 7.23 11.78
CA VAL A 41 -22.44 6.22 11.71
C VAL A 41 -22.86 5.78 13.12
N GLY A 42 -21.91 5.80 14.06
CA GLY A 42 -22.16 5.42 15.45
C GLY A 42 -21.83 3.97 15.78
N ALA A 43 -22.41 3.48 16.88
CA ALA A 43 -22.18 2.11 17.36
C ALA A 43 -22.86 1.07 16.44
N THR A 44 -22.09 0.04 16.09
CA THR A 44 -22.54 -1.11 15.29
C THR A 44 -22.15 -2.41 15.99
N SER A 45 -22.63 -3.55 15.48
CA SER A 45 -22.20 -4.87 15.97
C SER A 45 -20.70 -5.14 15.84
N LEU A 46 -19.99 -4.40 14.97
CA LEU A 46 -18.56 -4.55 14.73
C LEU A 46 -17.70 -3.56 15.54
N GLY A 47 -18.30 -2.52 16.12
CA GLY A 47 -17.63 -1.43 16.82
C GLY A 47 -18.23 -0.07 16.45
N THR A 48 -17.53 1.02 16.75
CA THR A 48 -17.99 2.35 16.36
C THR A 48 -17.49 2.70 14.97
N ARG A 49 -18.44 2.91 14.05
CA ARG A 49 -18.17 3.23 12.64
C ARG A 49 -18.14 4.73 12.42
N ASN A 50 -17.14 5.18 11.67
CA ASN A 50 -17.01 6.52 11.13
C ASN A 50 -16.60 6.45 9.66
N ILE A 51 -17.05 7.39 8.87
CA ILE A 51 -16.71 7.48 7.45
C ILE A 51 -16.04 8.83 7.22
N VAL A 52 -14.89 8.84 6.55
CA VAL A 52 -14.17 10.06 6.21
C VAL A 52 -14.21 10.23 4.69
N PRO A 53 -14.89 11.28 4.18
CA PRO A 53 -14.90 11.54 2.74
C PRO A 53 -13.52 11.93 2.24
N ILE A 54 -13.10 11.34 1.11
CA ILE A 54 -11.89 11.71 0.37
C ILE A 54 -12.29 12.69 -0.72
N THR A 55 -11.78 13.91 -0.65
CA THR A 55 -12.19 15.02 -1.53
C THR A 55 -11.25 15.27 -2.69
N GLY A 56 -10.09 14.62 -2.71
CA GLY A 56 -9.09 14.76 -3.75
C GLY A 56 -7.68 14.70 -3.19
N GLY A 57 -6.74 15.33 -3.89
CA GLY A 57 -5.34 15.36 -3.53
C GLY A 57 -4.43 15.18 -4.73
N THR A 58 -3.17 14.94 -4.48
CA THR A 58 -2.14 14.73 -5.51
C THR A 58 -1.27 13.53 -5.15
N PHE A 59 -0.64 12.95 -6.14
CA PHE A 59 0.39 11.91 -5.94
C PHE A 59 1.54 12.09 -6.92
N GLU A 60 2.74 11.72 -6.48
CA GLU A 60 3.95 11.82 -7.29
C GLU A 60 5.00 10.77 -6.86
N GLY A 61 5.68 10.20 -7.85
CA GLY A 61 6.79 9.28 -7.67
C GLY A 61 7.50 8.95 -8.97
N PRO A 62 8.50 8.07 -8.93
CA PRO A 62 9.20 7.61 -10.13
C PRO A 62 8.24 7.03 -11.17
N GLY A 63 8.13 7.69 -12.34
CA GLY A 63 7.33 7.23 -13.47
C GLY A 63 5.81 7.32 -13.31
N ILE A 64 5.29 7.90 -12.22
CA ILE A 64 3.86 8.08 -11.98
C ILE A 64 3.59 9.39 -11.22
N ARG A 65 2.57 10.14 -11.67
CA ARG A 65 2.06 11.31 -10.97
C ARG A 65 0.65 11.66 -11.46
N GLY A 66 -0.06 12.48 -10.67
CA GLY A 66 -1.41 12.91 -11.03
C GLY A 66 -2.20 13.42 -9.84
N THR A 67 -3.51 13.24 -9.90
CA THR A 67 -4.47 13.71 -8.90
C THR A 67 -5.34 12.58 -8.37
N ILE A 68 -5.81 12.75 -7.14
CA ILE A 68 -6.80 11.86 -6.53
C ILE A 68 -8.18 12.37 -6.93
N ILE A 69 -9.04 11.48 -7.43
CA ILE A 69 -10.42 11.80 -7.78
C ILE A 69 -11.25 11.89 -6.50
N GLY A 70 -11.95 13.01 -6.30
CA GLY A 70 -12.87 13.17 -5.18
C GLY A 70 -14.07 12.21 -5.26
N GLY A 71 -14.64 11.86 -4.10
CA GLY A 71 -15.78 10.93 -3.99
C GLY A 71 -15.42 9.57 -3.43
N GLY A 72 -14.15 9.34 -3.08
CA GLY A 72 -13.73 8.17 -2.31
C GLY A 72 -14.08 8.28 -0.83
N TRP A 73 -13.94 7.19 -0.10
CA TRP A 73 -14.31 7.07 1.30
C TRP A 73 -13.28 6.27 2.09
N ASP A 74 -12.97 6.71 3.32
CA ASP A 74 -12.27 5.90 4.32
C ASP A 74 -13.27 5.40 5.37
N TRP A 75 -13.55 4.10 5.34
CA TRP A 75 -14.45 3.37 6.23
C TRP A 75 -13.73 3.00 7.53
N GLN A 76 -13.71 3.92 8.47
CA GLN A 76 -13.04 3.74 9.75
C GLN A 76 -13.91 2.95 10.73
N LEU A 77 -13.33 1.97 11.39
CA LEU A 77 -13.98 1.22 12.47
C LEU A 77 -13.12 1.25 13.72
N ARG A 78 -13.62 1.89 14.78
CA ARG A 78 -13.00 1.77 16.10
C ARG A 78 -13.41 0.45 16.73
N ARG A 79 -12.44 -0.43 16.88
CA ARG A 79 -12.60 -1.79 17.38
C ARG A 79 -12.71 -1.81 18.90
N ALA A 80 -13.19 -2.94 19.47
CA ALA A 80 -13.28 -3.14 20.93
C ALA A 80 -11.92 -3.08 21.63
N ASP A 81 -10.82 -3.44 20.95
CA ASP A 81 -9.47 -3.32 21.46
C ASP A 81 -8.91 -1.88 21.46
N GLY A 82 -9.72 -0.90 21.02
CA GLY A 82 -9.37 0.52 20.98
C GLY A 82 -8.53 0.93 19.77
N CYS A 83 -8.14 0.01 18.88
CA CYS A 83 -7.48 0.36 17.64
C CYS A 83 -8.49 0.78 16.57
N LEU A 84 -8.04 1.59 15.61
CA LEU A 84 -8.82 2.05 14.47
C LEU A 84 -8.45 1.24 13.25
N GLN A 85 -9.40 0.49 12.71
CA GLN A 85 -9.28 -0.12 11.40
C GLN A 85 -9.57 0.93 10.33
N ILE A 86 -8.71 1.02 9.33
CA ILE A 86 -8.77 1.92 8.18
C ILE A 86 -9.08 1.08 6.95
N LYS A 87 -10.01 1.54 6.12
CA LYS A 87 -10.31 0.96 4.81
C LYS A 87 -10.72 2.10 3.87
N ALA A 88 -9.74 2.65 3.16
CA ALA A 88 -9.99 3.65 2.14
C ALA A 88 -10.20 3.00 0.77
N ASP A 89 -11.18 3.51 0.01
CA ASP A 89 -11.47 3.12 -1.37
C ASP A 89 -11.63 4.39 -2.21
N TYR A 90 -10.73 4.60 -3.16
CA TYR A 90 -10.65 5.83 -3.95
C TYR A 90 -9.94 5.60 -5.28
N MET A 91 -9.93 6.60 -6.13
CA MET A 91 -9.35 6.52 -7.46
C MET A 91 -8.27 7.57 -7.67
N LEU A 92 -7.21 7.19 -8.36
CA LEU A 92 -6.16 8.05 -8.88
C LEU A 92 -6.43 8.33 -10.36
N ARG A 93 -6.06 9.53 -10.82
CA ARG A 93 -5.98 9.88 -12.23
C ARG A 93 -4.58 10.37 -12.53
N THR A 94 -3.86 9.64 -13.36
CA THR A 94 -2.53 10.03 -13.83
C THR A 94 -2.60 11.22 -14.78
N ASP A 95 -1.48 11.91 -15.00
CA ASP A 95 -1.38 13.06 -15.92
C ASP A 95 -1.74 12.68 -17.38
N ASP A 96 -1.56 11.41 -17.76
CA ASP A 96 -1.99 10.90 -19.08
C ASP A 96 -3.46 10.43 -19.12
N GLY A 97 -4.22 10.66 -18.02
CA GLY A 97 -5.65 10.39 -17.94
C GLY A 97 -6.02 8.97 -17.49
N THR A 98 -5.06 8.09 -17.26
CA THR A 98 -5.36 6.72 -16.79
C THR A 98 -5.95 6.75 -15.39
N VAL A 99 -7.04 5.98 -15.17
CA VAL A 99 -7.69 5.86 -13.87
C VAL A 99 -7.29 4.54 -13.22
N ILE A 100 -6.90 4.60 -11.94
CA ILE A 100 -6.43 3.47 -11.14
C ILE A 100 -7.23 3.45 -9.85
N ASN A 101 -7.88 2.32 -9.50
CA ASN A 101 -8.53 2.17 -8.20
C ASN A 101 -7.50 1.78 -7.13
N VAL A 102 -7.72 2.27 -5.91
CA VAL A 102 -6.92 1.96 -4.72
C VAL A 102 -7.82 1.55 -3.59
N VAL A 103 -7.67 0.32 -3.10
CA VAL A 103 -8.23 -0.10 -1.81
C VAL A 103 -7.08 -0.20 -0.82
N ASN A 104 -7.01 0.76 0.11
CA ASN A 104 -5.92 0.84 1.08
C ASN A 104 -6.41 0.52 2.49
N THR A 105 -5.93 -0.57 3.07
CA THR A 105 -6.35 -1.05 4.39
C THR A 105 -5.22 -0.94 5.41
N GLY A 106 -5.58 -0.75 6.69
CA GLY A 106 -4.59 -0.69 7.76
C GLY A 106 -5.21 -0.67 9.16
N VAL A 107 -4.36 -0.66 10.16
CA VAL A 107 -4.77 -0.54 11.57
C VAL A 107 -3.90 0.52 12.24
N SER A 108 -4.54 1.46 12.91
CA SER A 108 -3.89 2.47 13.74
C SER A 108 -4.22 2.24 15.21
N CYS A 109 -3.21 1.99 16.03
CA CYS A 109 -3.35 1.88 17.48
C CYS A 109 -2.83 3.12 18.22
N ARG A 110 -2.70 4.26 17.54
CA ARG A 110 -2.19 5.53 18.11
C ARG A 110 -2.99 6.05 19.31
N ALA A 111 -4.26 5.64 19.45
CA ALA A 111 -5.03 5.97 20.65
C ALA A 111 -4.48 5.31 21.93
N LYS A 112 -3.77 4.18 21.79
CA LYS A 112 -3.10 3.46 22.89
C LYS A 112 -1.63 3.84 23.01
N ASP A 113 -0.97 4.03 21.88
CA ASP A 113 0.43 4.41 21.77
C ASP A 113 0.55 5.50 20.68
N PRO A 114 0.68 6.78 21.08
CA PRO A 114 0.81 7.89 20.12
C PRO A 114 2.04 7.77 19.20
N THR A 115 3.04 6.99 19.57
CA THR A 115 4.25 6.75 18.79
C THR A 115 4.09 5.61 17.78
N ALA A 116 2.99 4.84 17.85
CA ALA A 116 2.73 3.73 16.96
C ALA A 116 2.71 4.17 15.51
N VAL A 117 3.49 3.49 14.69
CA VAL A 117 3.57 3.75 13.26
C VAL A 117 2.41 3.08 12.55
N VAL A 118 1.68 3.83 11.72
CA VAL A 118 0.60 3.28 10.91
C VAL A 118 1.19 2.70 9.62
N ARG A 119 0.94 1.42 9.39
CA ARG A 119 1.26 0.72 8.16
C ARG A 119 -0.03 0.33 7.47
N THR A 120 -0.04 0.46 6.14
CA THR A 120 -1.19 0.11 5.32
C THR A 120 -0.79 -0.91 4.26
N HIS A 121 -1.80 -1.59 3.74
CA HIS A 121 -1.68 -2.57 2.68
C HIS A 121 -2.58 -2.13 1.52
N PRO A 122 -2.05 -1.38 0.55
CA PRO A 122 -2.79 -0.99 -0.64
C PRO A 122 -2.89 -2.14 -1.62
N VAL A 123 -4.05 -2.26 -2.25
CA VAL A 123 -4.29 -3.07 -3.45
C VAL A 123 -4.69 -2.12 -4.56
N PHE A 124 -4.00 -2.20 -5.68
CA PHE A 124 -4.25 -1.37 -6.85
C PHE A 124 -4.92 -2.17 -7.94
N GLU A 125 -5.89 -1.57 -8.61
CA GLU A 125 -6.47 -2.06 -9.85
C GLU A 125 -6.19 -1.04 -10.95
N ALA A 126 -5.18 -1.35 -11.77
CA ALA A 126 -4.74 -0.52 -12.88
C ALA A 126 -5.09 -1.20 -14.22
N PRO A 127 -5.42 -0.45 -15.28
CA PRO A 127 -5.57 -1.00 -16.62
C PRO A 127 -4.28 -1.65 -17.10
N GLN A 128 -4.40 -2.62 -18.01
CA GLN A 128 -3.24 -3.24 -18.68
C GLN A 128 -2.40 -2.20 -19.41
N GLY A 129 -1.09 -2.36 -19.39
CA GLY A 129 -0.12 -1.52 -20.07
C GLY A 129 0.80 -0.78 -19.10
N LYS A 130 0.97 0.54 -19.25
CA LYS A 130 1.97 1.35 -18.56
C LYS A 130 1.98 1.22 -17.03
N TYR A 131 0.81 1.03 -16.43
CA TYR A 131 0.63 1.00 -14.96
C TYR A 131 0.24 -0.37 -14.40
N ASP A 132 0.24 -1.44 -15.20
CA ASP A 132 -0.14 -2.79 -14.76
C ASP A 132 0.77 -3.36 -13.66
N TRP A 133 2.00 -2.84 -13.54
CA TRP A 133 2.92 -3.16 -12.45
C TRP A 133 2.35 -2.90 -11.06
N LEU A 134 1.38 -1.97 -10.94
CA LEU A 134 0.65 -1.71 -9.69
C LEU A 134 -0.24 -2.89 -9.31
N SER A 135 -0.96 -3.47 -10.27
CA SER A 135 -1.84 -4.62 -10.02
C SER A 135 -1.07 -5.94 -9.83
N GLN A 136 0.17 -6.00 -10.31
CA GLN A 136 1.02 -7.20 -10.26
C GLN A 136 1.96 -7.20 -9.04
N GLY A 137 2.14 -6.05 -8.37
CA GLY A 137 3.05 -5.88 -7.26
C GLY A 137 2.41 -6.15 -5.90
N CYS A 138 3.24 -6.43 -4.90
CA CYS A 138 2.88 -6.38 -3.50
C CYS A 138 3.39 -5.07 -2.90
N PHE A 139 2.52 -4.35 -2.15
CA PHE A 139 2.85 -3.03 -1.65
C PHE A 139 2.55 -2.90 -0.16
N ILE A 140 3.32 -2.05 0.51
CA ILE A 140 3.00 -1.53 1.83
C ILE A 140 2.95 0.00 1.79
N GLY A 141 2.16 0.60 2.69
CA GLY A 141 2.08 2.04 2.85
C GLY A 141 2.50 2.49 4.24
N THR A 142 2.99 3.73 4.33
CA THR A 142 3.14 4.47 5.59
C THR A 142 2.15 5.62 5.59
N LEU A 143 1.40 5.80 6.67
CA LEU A 143 0.40 6.84 6.78
C LEU A 143 0.76 7.79 7.92
N ASP A 144 0.89 9.08 7.60
CA ASP A 144 1.15 10.17 8.54
C ASP A 144 0.13 11.31 8.37
N PRO A 145 -0.24 12.01 9.47
CA PRO A 145 -0.97 13.25 9.34
C PRO A 145 -0.20 14.23 8.47
N ALA A 146 -0.85 14.88 7.52
CA ALA A 146 -0.28 15.97 6.75
C ALA A 146 -0.81 17.30 7.27
N ASN A 147 0.05 18.31 7.28
CA ASN A 147 -0.41 19.67 7.53
C ASN A 147 -1.24 20.15 6.32
N LEU A 148 -2.28 20.88 6.65
CA LEU A 148 -3.33 21.36 5.76
C LEU A 148 -2.80 22.01 4.49
N LEU A 149 -3.10 21.43 3.34
CA LEU A 149 -3.05 22.12 2.06
C LEU A 149 -4.32 22.99 1.94
N GLY A 150 -4.15 24.32 1.96
CA GLY A 150 -5.26 25.26 1.78
C GLY A 150 -6.35 25.19 2.88
N GLY A 151 -6.00 24.89 4.14
CA GLY A 151 -6.96 24.82 5.25
C GLY A 151 -7.74 23.52 5.35
N LYS A 152 -7.54 22.53 4.47
CA LYS A 152 -8.21 21.23 4.51
C LYS A 152 -7.39 20.21 5.29
N ARG A 153 -8.06 19.35 6.04
CA ARG A 153 -7.44 18.18 6.68
C ARG A 153 -6.87 17.26 5.59
N ALA A 154 -5.66 16.77 5.80
CA ALA A 154 -5.01 15.88 4.85
C ALA A 154 -4.20 14.78 5.56
N VAL A 155 -3.93 13.71 4.84
CA VAL A 155 -2.99 12.66 5.21
C VAL A 155 -1.97 12.47 4.11
N ARG A 156 -0.75 12.11 4.50
CA ARG A 156 0.31 11.74 3.57
C ARG A 156 0.51 10.24 3.64
N ILE A 157 0.57 9.61 2.48
CA ILE A 157 0.78 8.17 2.35
C ILE A 157 1.96 7.95 1.39
N ARG A 158 2.94 7.16 1.84
CA ARG A 158 4.03 6.71 0.97
C ARG A 158 3.86 5.24 0.70
N PHE A 159 3.88 4.87 -0.57
CA PHE A 159 3.80 3.48 -1.01
C PHE A 159 5.16 2.95 -1.42
N TYR A 160 5.42 1.72 -1.00
CA TYR A 160 6.64 0.98 -1.31
C TYR A 160 6.25 -0.38 -1.89
N ARG A 161 6.87 -0.72 -3.01
CA ARG A 161 6.77 -2.06 -3.59
C ARG A 161 7.71 -2.99 -2.84
N ILE A 162 7.24 -4.21 -2.58
CA ILE A 162 8.07 -5.30 -2.07
C ILE A 162 8.71 -6.00 -3.28
N THR A 163 10.05 -6.09 -3.30
CA THR A 163 10.83 -6.68 -4.39
C THR A 163 11.68 -7.84 -3.90
#